data_6011d5ad20de9295772657f2262032a9
#
_entry.id   6011d5ad20de9295772657f2262032a9
#
_cell.length_a   1.000
_cell.length_b   1.000
_cell.length_c   1.000
_cell.angle_alpha   90.00
_cell.angle_beta   90.00
_cell.angle_gamma   90.00
#
_symmetry.space_group_name_H-M   'P 1'
#
loop_
_entity.id
_entity.type
_entity.pdbx_description
1 polymer ?
#
loop_
_entity_poly.entity_id
_entity_poly.type
_entity_poly.pdbx_seq_one_letter_code
_entity_poly.pdbx_strand_id
1 'polypeptide(L)'
;MNSLKRLIRFYYTAARWPEYLAPALDLGLRLFLANVFFKSGLTKIKSWDSTLYLFSDVYQVPLLDPVVAAWLATGAELGLSALLVLGLFGRFAAAGLFILNGVAVMSYYAELSEAGLSHHLYWGLLLAVLLITSRGTWSADAAWSVDAWLEKHLRVKQNVKI
;
A
#
# COMPACT_ATOMS: atom_id res chain seq x y z
N MET A 1 10.89 -32.27 34.49
CA MET A 1 9.72 -32.01 33.63
C MET A 1 9.26 -30.54 33.62
N ASN A 2 9.43 -29.81 34.72
CA ASN A 2 8.97 -28.38 34.80
C ASN A 2 9.87 -27.38 34.07
N SER A 3 11.19 -27.59 34.03
CA SER A 3 12.15 -26.68 33.39
C SER A 3 11.99 -26.65 31.86
N LEU A 4 11.78 -27.78 31.20
CA LEU A 4 11.54 -27.87 29.76
C LEU A 4 10.24 -27.19 29.38
N LYS A 5 9.17 -27.37 30.15
CA LYS A 5 7.88 -26.70 29.93
C LYS A 5 8.00 -25.16 30.06
N ARG A 6 8.81 -24.67 31.02
CA ARG A 6 9.11 -23.25 31.20
C ARG A 6 9.88 -22.68 29.99
N LEU A 7 10.90 -23.41 29.53
CA LEU A 7 11.70 -23.01 28.36
C LEU A 7 10.83 -22.92 27.07
N ILE A 8 10.01 -23.94 26.85
CA ILE A 8 9.07 -23.97 25.73
C ILE A 8 8.09 -22.80 25.82
N ARG A 9 7.50 -22.56 26.99
CA ARG A 9 6.59 -21.42 27.19
C ARG A 9 7.28 -20.08 26.93
N PHE A 10 8.49 -19.90 27.45
CA PHE A 10 9.28 -18.70 27.21
C PHE A 10 9.56 -18.49 25.72
N TYR A 11 9.98 -19.55 25.01
CA TYR A 11 10.19 -19.50 23.56
C TYR A 11 8.93 -19.07 22.82
N TYR A 12 7.79 -19.69 23.07
CA TYR A 12 6.54 -19.32 22.42
C TYR A 12 6.10 -17.89 22.75
N THR A 13 6.28 -17.43 23.97
CA THR A 13 5.98 -16.05 24.37
C THR A 13 6.93 -15.06 23.68
N ALA A 14 8.22 -15.37 23.65
CA ALA A 14 9.22 -14.55 22.98
C ALA A 14 9.05 -14.56 21.44
N ALA A 15 8.64 -15.69 20.86
CA ALA A 15 8.40 -15.80 19.42
C ALA A 15 7.18 -15.00 18.94
N ARG A 16 6.26 -14.64 19.84
CA ARG A 16 5.03 -13.88 19.49
C ARG A 16 5.17 -12.38 19.66
N TRP A 17 6.23 -11.87 20.28
CA TRP A 17 6.38 -10.44 20.46
C TRP A 17 6.38 -9.62 19.15
N PRO A 18 6.90 -10.13 17.98
CA PRO A 18 6.79 -9.40 16.72
C PRO A 18 5.35 -9.19 16.25
N GLU A 19 4.42 -10.05 16.65
CA GLU A 19 3.00 -9.92 16.31
C GLU A 19 2.40 -8.60 16.85
N TYR A 20 2.90 -8.12 18.00
CA TYR A 20 2.47 -6.84 18.58
C TYR A 20 3.02 -5.62 17.83
N LEU A 21 4.13 -5.79 17.10
CA LEU A 21 4.71 -4.72 16.28
C LEU A 21 4.12 -4.66 14.87
N ALA A 22 3.48 -5.73 14.41
CA ALA A 22 2.94 -5.81 13.06
C ALA A 22 1.98 -4.65 12.71
N PRO A 23 1.03 -4.21 13.58
CA PRO A 23 0.18 -3.08 13.27
C PRO A 23 0.94 -1.74 13.13
N ALA A 24 1.95 -1.53 13.96
CA ALA A 24 2.77 -0.32 13.90
C ALA A 24 3.65 -0.30 12.64
N LEU A 25 4.21 -1.45 12.25
CA LEU A 25 4.96 -1.59 11.00
C LEU A 25 4.06 -1.39 9.78
N ASP A 26 2.87 -1.98 9.75
CA ASP A 26 1.90 -1.79 8.67
C ASP A 26 1.52 -0.31 8.53
N LEU A 27 1.22 0.38 9.64
CA LEU A 27 0.96 1.82 9.62
C LEU A 27 2.17 2.61 9.13
N GLY A 28 3.37 2.30 9.63
CA GLY A 28 4.61 2.95 9.19
C GLY A 28 4.87 2.80 7.69
N LEU A 29 4.67 1.60 7.14
CA LEU A 29 4.81 1.33 5.71
C LEU A 29 3.78 2.11 4.89
N ARG A 30 2.52 2.15 5.33
CA ARG A 30 1.46 2.92 4.66
C ARG A 30 1.79 4.41 4.62
N LEU A 31 2.20 4.99 5.75
CA LEU A 31 2.56 6.40 5.84
C LEU A 31 3.79 6.72 4.99
N PHE A 32 4.80 5.86 4.99
CA PHE A 32 6.00 6.04 4.19
C PHE A 32 5.68 6.04 2.69
N LEU A 33 5.00 4.99 2.20
CA LEU A 33 4.68 4.86 0.79
C LEU A 33 3.69 5.94 0.32
N ALA A 34 2.68 6.22 1.12
CA ALA A 34 1.75 7.31 0.83
C ALA A 34 2.48 8.66 0.70
N ASN A 35 3.43 8.96 1.59
CA ASN A 35 4.22 10.20 1.49
C ASN A 35 5.05 10.28 0.20
N VAL A 36 5.63 9.16 -0.25
CA VAL A 36 6.40 9.10 -1.51
C VAL A 36 5.50 9.47 -2.70
N PHE A 37 4.40 8.74 -2.88
CA PHE A 37 3.50 8.93 -4.03
C PHE A 37 2.70 10.22 -3.94
N PHE A 38 2.25 10.62 -2.75
CA PHE A 38 1.53 11.86 -2.56
C PHE A 38 2.39 13.10 -2.91
N LYS A 39 3.66 13.11 -2.50
CA LYS A 39 4.61 14.17 -2.90
C LYS A 39 4.81 14.21 -4.40
N SER A 40 4.91 13.05 -5.05
CA SER A 40 5.02 12.96 -6.52
C SER A 40 3.81 13.60 -7.19
N GLY A 41 2.60 13.25 -6.75
CA GLY A 41 1.36 13.84 -7.26
C GLY A 41 1.26 15.35 -7.02
N LEU A 42 1.66 15.83 -5.85
CA LEU A 42 1.71 17.27 -5.57
C LEU A 42 2.70 18.02 -6.47
N THR A 43 3.85 17.42 -6.76
CA THR A 43 4.84 18.01 -7.68
C THR A 43 4.25 18.17 -9.08
N LYS A 44 3.49 17.19 -9.55
CA LYS A 44 2.81 17.24 -10.85
C LYS A 44 1.78 18.37 -10.92
N ILE A 45 0.96 18.53 -9.88
CA ILE A 45 -0.03 19.63 -9.83
C ILE A 45 0.66 21.00 -9.77
N LYS A 46 1.72 21.13 -8.99
CA LYS A 46 2.43 22.40 -8.81
C LYS A 46 3.03 22.94 -10.11
N SER A 47 3.42 22.06 -11.02
CA SER A 47 4.02 22.42 -12.32
C SER A 47 3.35 21.64 -13.43
N TRP A 48 2.07 21.94 -13.68
CA TRP A 48 1.25 21.15 -14.60
C TRP A 48 1.77 21.18 -16.05
N ASP A 49 2.21 22.34 -16.54
CA ASP A 49 2.79 22.46 -17.89
C ASP A 49 4.05 21.58 -18.04
N SER A 50 4.91 21.58 -17.04
CA SER A 50 6.08 20.67 -17.01
C SER A 50 5.66 19.19 -16.96
N THR A 51 4.59 18.88 -16.25
CA THR A 51 4.04 17.53 -16.20
C THR A 51 3.52 17.09 -17.57
N LEU A 52 2.76 17.95 -18.26
CA LEU A 52 2.28 17.67 -19.61
C LEU A 52 3.46 17.47 -20.59
N TYR A 53 4.47 18.34 -20.52
CA TYR A 53 5.68 18.19 -21.33
C TYR A 53 6.37 16.84 -21.08
N LEU A 54 6.55 16.44 -19.81
CA LEU A 54 7.17 15.14 -19.48
C LEU A 54 6.37 13.96 -20.03
N PHE A 55 5.04 14.01 -19.94
CA PHE A 55 4.20 12.93 -20.46
C PHE A 55 4.11 12.91 -21.99
N SER A 56 4.28 14.07 -22.67
CA SER A 56 4.24 14.16 -24.13
C SER A 56 5.55 13.77 -24.78
N ASP A 57 6.69 14.19 -24.19
CA ASP A 57 8.00 14.15 -24.87
C ASP A 57 8.98 13.17 -24.23
N VAL A 58 8.78 12.78 -22.96
CA VAL A 58 9.76 11.98 -22.22
C VAL A 58 9.20 10.61 -21.81
N TYR A 59 8.01 10.57 -21.23
CA TYR A 59 7.41 9.32 -20.77
C TYR A 59 6.67 8.62 -21.90
N GLN A 60 7.03 7.37 -22.16
CA GLN A 60 6.38 6.53 -23.16
C GLN A 60 5.32 5.65 -22.49
N VAL A 61 4.22 6.26 -22.03
CA VAL A 61 3.12 5.50 -21.42
C VAL A 61 2.39 4.72 -22.51
N PRO A 62 2.36 3.38 -22.44
CA PRO A 62 1.72 2.59 -23.46
C PRO A 62 0.20 2.77 -23.45
N LEU A 63 -0.42 2.76 -24.63
CA LEU A 63 -1.87 2.71 -24.85
C LEU A 63 -2.67 3.94 -24.41
N LEU A 64 -2.04 4.97 -23.86
CA LEU A 64 -2.74 6.15 -23.37
C LEU A 64 -2.25 7.42 -24.07
N ASP A 65 -3.19 8.33 -24.30
CA ASP A 65 -2.87 9.71 -24.66
C ASP A 65 -2.07 10.37 -23.53
N PRO A 66 -0.99 11.13 -23.83
CA PRO A 66 -0.14 11.73 -22.81
C PRO A 66 -0.89 12.60 -21.79
N VAL A 67 -1.87 13.38 -22.21
CA VAL A 67 -2.64 14.24 -21.32
C VAL A 67 -3.51 13.40 -20.39
N VAL A 68 -4.16 12.36 -20.93
CA VAL A 68 -4.95 11.40 -20.13
C VAL A 68 -4.06 10.66 -19.15
N ALA A 69 -2.89 10.20 -19.59
CA ALA A 69 -1.90 9.52 -18.72
C ALA A 69 -1.46 10.44 -17.57
N ALA A 70 -1.18 11.73 -17.83
CA ALA A 70 -0.81 12.71 -16.81
C ALA A 70 -1.91 12.89 -15.75
N TRP A 71 -3.17 13.01 -16.17
CA TRP A 71 -4.30 13.13 -15.25
C TRP A 71 -4.52 11.88 -14.42
N LEU A 72 -4.48 10.71 -15.06
CA LEU A 72 -4.68 9.44 -14.37
C LEU A 72 -3.53 9.15 -13.37
N ALA A 73 -2.28 9.38 -13.77
CA ALA A 73 -1.14 9.20 -12.88
C ALA A 73 -1.22 10.12 -11.67
N THR A 74 -1.47 11.42 -11.89
CA THR A 74 -1.57 12.41 -10.82
C THR A 74 -2.74 12.10 -9.87
N GLY A 75 -3.91 11.80 -10.43
CA GLY A 75 -5.09 11.42 -9.66
C GLY A 75 -4.90 10.14 -8.85
N ALA A 76 -4.26 9.14 -9.44
CA ALA A 76 -3.93 7.89 -8.75
C ALA A 76 -2.90 8.11 -7.64
N GLU A 77 -1.83 8.87 -7.88
CA GLU A 77 -0.83 9.20 -6.86
C GLU A 77 -1.46 9.89 -5.64
N LEU A 78 -2.33 10.83 -5.83
CA LEU A 78 -2.98 11.56 -4.74
C LEU A 78 -4.09 10.75 -4.07
N GLY A 79 -5.00 10.19 -4.88
CA GLY A 79 -6.18 9.49 -4.38
C GLY A 79 -5.82 8.19 -3.66
N LEU A 80 -4.99 7.33 -4.29
CA LEU A 80 -4.60 6.06 -3.69
C LEU A 80 -3.71 6.26 -2.47
N SER A 81 -2.85 7.29 -2.47
CA SER A 81 -2.05 7.63 -1.29
C SER A 81 -2.92 8.09 -0.12
N ALA A 82 -3.94 8.90 -0.37
CA ALA A 82 -4.89 9.31 0.65
C ALA A 82 -5.66 8.11 1.23
N LEU A 83 -6.13 7.19 0.37
CA LEU A 83 -6.78 5.95 0.80
C LEU A 83 -5.83 5.09 1.66
N LEU A 84 -4.56 5.02 1.27
CA LEU A 84 -3.55 4.25 2.00
C LEU A 84 -3.29 4.81 3.40
N VAL A 85 -3.21 6.14 3.55
CA VAL A 85 -3.08 6.82 4.87
C VAL A 85 -4.29 6.55 5.75
N LEU A 86 -5.49 6.72 5.19
CA LEU A 86 -6.74 6.49 5.92
C LEU A 86 -6.98 5.02 6.25
N GLY A 87 -6.28 4.12 5.57
CA GLY A 87 -6.51 2.68 5.69
C GLY A 87 -7.87 2.26 5.13
N LEU A 88 -8.36 2.98 4.13
CA LEU A 88 -9.57 2.66 3.39
C LEU A 88 -9.20 1.91 2.11
N PHE A 89 -9.81 0.76 1.87
CA PHE A 89 -9.50 -0.09 0.72
C PHE A 89 -7.99 -0.34 0.57
N GLY A 90 -7.30 -0.61 1.70
CA GLY A 90 -5.84 -0.63 1.78
C GLY A 90 -5.17 -1.52 0.74
N ARG A 91 -5.72 -2.71 0.46
CA ARG A 91 -5.22 -3.61 -0.58
C ARG A 91 -5.42 -3.05 -1.98
N PHE A 92 -6.57 -2.44 -2.25
CA PHE A 92 -6.85 -1.80 -3.53
C PHE A 92 -5.90 -0.62 -3.77
N ALA A 93 -5.70 0.22 -2.76
CA ALA A 93 -4.77 1.34 -2.83
C ALA A 93 -3.33 0.87 -3.06
N ALA A 94 -2.88 -0.16 -2.33
CA ALA A 94 -1.55 -0.75 -2.53
C ALA A 94 -1.39 -1.37 -3.92
N ALA A 95 -2.39 -2.10 -4.42
CA ALA A 95 -2.38 -2.67 -5.77
C ALA A 95 -2.31 -1.59 -6.85
N GLY A 96 -3.13 -0.54 -6.72
CA GLY A 96 -3.14 0.57 -7.66
C GLY A 96 -1.81 1.31 -7.72
N LEU A 97 -1.21 1.62 -6.56
CA LEU A 97 0.12 2.22 -6.49
C LEU A 97 1.22 1.29 -6.99
N PHE A 98 1.10 -0.03 -6.78
CA PHE A 98 2.03 -1.01 -7.31
C PHE A 98 2.03 -1.02 -8.85
N ILE A 99 0.84 -1.05 -9.46
CA ILE A 99 0.68 -0.97 -10.91
C ILE A 99 1.23 0.35 -11.44
N LEU A 100 0.87 1.46 -10.80
CA LEU A 100 1.35 2.80 -11.18
C LEU A 100 2.88 2.88 -11.12
N ASN A 101 3.49 2.33 -10.06
CA ASN A 101 4.94 2.25 -9.91
C ASN A 101 5.59 1.44 -11.04
N GLY A 102 5.00 0.31 -11.43
CA GLY A 102 5.45 -0.49 -12.56
C GLY A 102 5.35 0.25 -13.89
N VAL A 103 4.23 0.94 -14.15
CA VAL A 103 4.04 1.76 -15.34
C VAL A 103 5.08 2.89 -15.38
N ALA A 104 5.35 3.55 -14.25
CA ALA A 104 6.37 4.61 -14.18
C ALA A 104 7.76 4.11 -14.58
N VAL A 105 8.17 2.93 -14.08
CA VAL A 105 9.44 2.31 -14.48
C VAL A 105 9.46 1.99 -15.97
N MET A 106 8.40 1.37 -16.49
CA MET A 106 8.33 0.99 -17.91
C MET A 106 8.36 2.22 -18.83
N SER A 107 7.66 3.29 -18.45
CA SER A 107 7.52 4.51 -19.27
C SER A 107 8.79 5.34 -19.33
N TYR A 108 9.70 5.19 -18.35
CA TYR A 108 10.89 6.03 -18.22
C TYR A 108 12.18 5.21 -18.09
N TYR A 109 12.14 3.93 -18.44
CA TYR A 109 13.23 2.98 -18.18
C TYR A 109 14.56 3.41 -18.77
N ALA A 110 14.59 3.95 -20.00
CA ALA A 110 15.80 4.33 -20.69
C ALA A 110 16.55 5.52 -20.03
N GLU A 111 15.80 6.40 -19.35
CA GLU A 111 16.33 7.63 -18.73
C GLU A 111 16.47 7.48 -17.21
N LEU A 112 16.01 6.33 -16.65
CA LEU A 112 15.99 6.11 -15.22
C LEU A 112 17.42 5.78 -14.72
N SER A 113 17.93 6.58 -13.78
CA SER A 113 19.21 6.28 -13.14
C SER A 113 19.14 4.98 -12.35
N GLU A 114 20.29 4.34 -12.10
CA GLU A 114 20.36 3.13 -11.26
C GLU A 114 19.77 3.35 -9.86
N ALA A 115 20.00 4.52 -9.27
CA ALA A 115 19.41 4.90 -7.98
C ALA A 115 17.89 5.04 -8.09
N GLY A 116 17.38 5.64 -9.16
CA GLY A 116 15.95 5.76 -9.44
C GLY A 116 15.29 4.40 -9.58
N LEU A 117 15.88 3.50 -10.36
CA LEU A 117 15.40 2.13 -10.53
C LEU A 117 15.37 1.38 -9.19
N SER A 118 16.43 1.49 -8.40
CA SER A 118 16.49 0.88 -7.07
C SER A 118 15.37 1.37 -6.15
N HIS A 119 15.07 2.68 -6.13
CA HIS A 119 13.96 3.22 -5.35
C HIS A 119 12.61 2.63 -5.78
N HIS A 120 12.35 2.58 -7.09
CA HIS A 120 11.11 2.00 -7.61
C HIS A 120 10.97 0.51 -7.28
N LEU A 121 12.07 -0.25 -7.31
CA LEU A 121 12.08 -1.66 -6.89
C LEU A 121 11.75 -1.81 -5.40
N TYR A 122 12.35 -0.99 -4.52
CA TYR A 122 12.02 -1.00 -3.09
C TYR A 122 10.57 -0.61 -2.83
N TRP A 123 10.07 0.44 -3.46
CA TRP A 123 8.66 0.84 -3.30
C TRP A 123 7.71 -0.24 -3.82
N GLY A 124 8.02 -0.84 -4.96
CA GLY A 124 7.26 -1.96 -5.50
C GLY A 124 7.21 -3.14 -4.54
N LEU A 125 8.36 -3.55 -3.98
CA LEU A 125 8.41 -4.62 -2.99
C LEU A 125 7.59 -4.32 -1.74
N LEU A 126 7.72 -3.11 -1.19
CA LEU A 126 6.96 -2.69 0.00
C LEU A 126 5.45 -2.62 -0.28
N LEU A 127 5.04 -2.16 -1.48
CA LEU A 127 3.63 -2.18 -1.91
C LEU A 127 3.10 -3.61 -2.05
N ALA A 128 3.91 -4.54 -2.57
CA ALA A 128 3.55 -5.95 -2.65
C ALA A 128 3.39 -6.56 -1.24
N VAL A 129 4.26 -6.22 -0.29
CA VAL A 129 4.10 -6.60 1.12
C VAL A 129 2.77 -6.08 1.66
N LEU A 130 2.46 -4.80 1.50
CA LEU A 130 1.17 -4.23 1.94
C LEU A 130 -0.02 -4.92 1.27
N LEU A 131 0.05 -5.21 -0.02
CA LEU A 131 -1.02 -5.90 -0.75
C LEU A 131 -1.36 -7.26 -0.12
N ILE A 132 -0.34 -7.99 0.35
CA ILE A 132 -0.49 -9.32 0.94
C ILE A 132 -0.89 -9.22 2.43
N THR A 133 -0.22 -8.36 3.19
CA THR A 133 -0.31 -8.32 4.65
C THR A 133 -1.36 -7.37 5.19
N SER A 134 -1.78 -6.35 4.41
CA SER A 134 -2.66 -5.28 4.87
C SER A 134 -4.06 -5.80 5.22
N ARG A 135 -4.18 -6.30 6.44
CA ARG A 135 -5.44 -6.48 7.18
C ARG A 135 -5.52 -5.49 8.33
N GLY A 136 -4.80 -4.36 8.18
CA GLY A 136 -4.46 -3.39 9.21
C GLY A 136 -5.46 -3.28 10.34
N THR A 137 -5.11 -3.80 11.50
CA THR A 137 -5.93 -3.64 12.73
C THR A 137 -6.10 -2.17 13.10
N TRP A 138 -5.24 -1.30 12.60
CA TRP A 138 -5.28 0.16 12.73
C TRP A 138 -5.67 0.83 11.40
N SER A 139 -6.68 0.32 10.73
CA SER A 139 -7.22 0.90 9.50
C SER A 139 -8.72 1.09 9.61
N ALA A 140 -9.27 2.02 8.86
CA ALA A 140 -10.72 2.18 8.78
C ALA A 140 -11.40 0.91 8.22
N ASP A 141 -10.71 0.13 7.38
CA ASP A 141 -11.17 -1.17 6.88
C ASP A 141 -11.36 -2.18 8.01
N ALA A 142 -10.53 -2.13 9.07
CA ALA A 142 -10.69 -3.02 10.23
C ALA A 142 -11.92 -2.66 11.07
N ALA A 143 -12.24 -1.37 11.15
CA ALA A 143 -13.43 -0.90 11.87
C ALA A 143 -14.72 -1.20 11.09
N TRP A 144 -14.66 -1.28 9.77
CA TRP A 144 -15.80 -1.41 8.85
C TRP A 144 -15.76 -2.72 8.05
N SER A 145 -14.94 -3.69 8.47
CA SER A 145 -14.79 -4.91 7.69
C SER A 145 -16.11 -5.67 7.60
N VAL A 146 -16.50 -5.99 6.37
CA VAL A 146 -17.64 -6.88 6.08
C VAL A 146 -17.48 -8.21 6.80
N ASP A 147 -16.25 -8.67 6.98
CA ASP A 147 -15.90 -9.89 7.69
C ASP A 147 -16.27 -9.81 9.18
N ALA A 148 -15.98 -8.70 9.87
CA ALA A 148 -16.35 -8.49 11.25
C ALA A 148 -17.89 -8.36 11.41
N TRP A 149 -18.53 -7.72 10.43
CA TRP A 149 -20.00 -7.65 10.38
C TRP A 149 -20.62 -9.02 10.16
N LEU A 150 -20.10 -9.81 9.22
CA LEU A 150 -20.55 -11.18 8.93
C LEU A 150 -20.32 -12.11 10.13
N GLU A 151 -19.14 -12.09 10.75
CA GLU A 151 -18.88 -12.88 11.96
C GLU A 151 -19.85 -12.54 13.08
N LYS A 152 -20.11 -11.27 13.33
CA LYS A 152 -21.07 -10.83 14.35
C LYS A 152 -22.49 -11.36 14.07
N HIS A 153 -22.93 -11.31 12.82
CA HIS A 153 -24.29 -11.75 12.44
C HIS A 153 -24.42 -13.27 12.34
N LEU A 154 -23.36 -13.98 11.95
CA LEU A 154 -23.36 -15.44 11.89
C LEU A 154 -23.27 -16.07 13.28
N ARG A 155 -22.48 -15.52 14.21
CA ARG A 155 -22.43 -15.97 15.61
C ARG A 155 -23.77 -15.79 16.34
N VAL A 156 -24.48 -14.70 16.07
CA VAL A 156 -25.82 -14.46 16.63
C VAL A 156 -26.81 -15.54 16.18
N LYS A 157 -26.72 -16.01 14.93
CA LYS A 157 -27.61 -17.09 14.43
C LYS A 157 -27.30 -18.48 15.04
N GLN A 158 -26.06 -18.73 15.44
CA GLN A 158 -25.71 -19.99 16.11
C GLN A 158 -26.17 -20.05 17.56
N ASN A 159 -26.24 -18.93 18.27
CA ASN A 159 -26.68 -18.85 19.65
C ASN A 159 -28.21 -18.83 19.83
N VAL A 160 -28.98 -18.74 18.74
CA VAL A 160 -30.48 -18.76 18.78
C VAL A 160 -31.05 -20.15 18.48
N LYS A 161 -30.20 -21.16 18.25
CA LYS A 161 -30.61 -22.55 17.96
C LYS A 161 -30.45 -23.53 19.15
N ILE A 162 -30.55 -23.05 20.41
CA ILE A 162 -30.63 -23.92 21.59
C ILE A 162 -31.98 -23.66 22.28
#